data_cce1479a45eb04328af096c97a00a616
#
_entry.id   cce1479a45eb04328af096c97a00a616
#
_cell.length_a   1.000
_cell.length_b   1.000
_cell.length_c   1.000
_cell.angle_alpha   90.00
_cell.angle_beta   90.00
_cell.angle_gamma   90.00
#
_symmetry.space_group_name_H-M   'P 1'
#
loop_
_entity.id
_entity.type
_entity.pdbx_description
1 polymer ?
#
loop_
_entity_poly.entity_id
_entity_poly.type
_entity_poly.pdbx_seq_one_letter_code
_entity_poly.pdbx_strand_id
1 'polypeptide(L)'
;MQKEILFITGNSKKVEEVKAITGLNVSARNLDIAEIQSLEVEEVAKAKALSAFEAVGRPVIVDDTGMSIDSLNGLPGALVACFLDSLQPAGILRLMANEKNRKASVSTCIAYADETGVFAFTGTIHGIVADYPRGANGFGYDSIFIPDGYDKTYAEMTSEEKNEISMRKIALLKLKRFILNQ
;
A
#
# COMPACT_ATOMS: atom_id res chain seq x y z
N MET A 1 10.76 14.18 23.63
CA MET A 1 11.18 14.16 22.20
C MET A 1 10.49 12.97 21.56
N GLN A 2 9.78 13.16 20.46
CA GLN A 2 9.18 12.04 19.71
C GLN A 2 10.28 11.10 19.21
N LYS A 3 10.16 9.80 19.54
CA LYS A 3 11.11 8.75 19.10
C LYS A 3 11.12 8.72 17.57
N GLU A 4 12.30 8.75 16.96
CA GLU A 4 12.43 8.62 15.52
C GLU A 4 12.05 7.20 15.11
N ILE A 5 11.22 7.06 14.06
CA ILE A 5 10.82 5.79 13.51
C ILE A 5 11.54 5.56 12.19
N LEU A 6 12.16 4.41 12.02
CA LEU A 6 12.82 4.03 10.78
C LEU A 6 11.83 3.36 9.82
N PHE A 7 11.59 4.00 8.68
CA PHE A 7 10.79 3.41 7.61
C PHE A 7 11.69 2.70 6.60
N ILE A 8 11.52 1.40 6.47
CA ILE A 8 12.28 0.60 5.49
C ILE A 8 11.57 0.67 4.15
N THR A 9 12.08 1.50 3.28
CA THR A 9 11.55 1.72 1.93
C THR A 9 12.58 2.41 1.04
N GLY A 10 12.58 2.06 -0.25
CA GLY A 10 13.31 2.80 -1.30
C GLY A 10 12.46 3.88 -1.99
N ASN A 11 11.18 4.04 -1.61
CA ASN A 11 10.26 4.96 -2.26
C ASN A 11 10.08 6.26 -1.46
N SER A 12 10.69 7.36 -1.96
CA SER A 12 10.63 8.67 -1.30
C SER A 12 9.21 9.23 -1.19
N LYS A 13 8.34 8.96 -2.18
CA LYS A 13 6.93 9.43 -2.15
C LYS A 13 6.17 8.83 -0.97
N LYS A 14 6.41 7.55 -0.64
CA LYS A 14 5.82 6.92 0.54
C LYS A 14 6.28 7.59 1.84
N VAL A 15 7.54 8.01 1.91
CA VAL A 15 8.07 8.72 3.09
C VAL A 15 7.40 10.07 3.28
N GLU A 16 7.21 10.82 2.20
CA GLU A 16 6.51 12.10 2.21
C GLU A 16 5.06 11.96 2.66
N GLU A 17 4.34 10.94 2.14
CA GLU A 17 2.97 10.64 2.56
C GLU A 17 2.90 10.30 4.06
N VAL A 18 3.82 9.45 4.57
CA VAL A 18 3.86 9.10 6.00
C VAL A 18 4.04 10.35 6.86
N LYS A 19 4.99 11.22 6.52
CA LYS A 19 5.25 12.48 7.25
C LYS A 19 4.03 13.41 7.20
N ALA A 20 3.45 13.61 6.03
CA ALA A 20 2.32 14.50 5.84
C ALA A 20 1.07 14.04 6.61
N ILE A 21 0.77 12.73 6.59
CA ILE A 21 -0.43 12.17 7.22
C ILE A 21 -0.26 12.06 8.74
N THR A 22 0.90 11.61 9.20
CA THR A 22 1.07 11.27 10.61
C THR A 22 1.68 12.38 11.45
N GLY A 23 2.50 13.25 10.87
CA GLY A 23 3.33 14.20 11.58
C GLY A 23 4.44 13.55 12.43
N LEU A 24 4.67 12.25 12.28
CA LEU A 24 5.71 11.52 13.01
C LEU A 24 7.10 11.87 12.47
N ASN A 25 8.10 11.81 13.36
CA ASN A 25 9.50 11.94 12.96
C ASN A 25 9.95 10.61 12.33
N VAL A 26 10.04 10.60 10.99
CA VAL A 26 10.35 9.39 10.21
C VAL A 26 11.60 9.61 9.38
N SER A 27 12.60 8.73 9.57
CA SER A 27 13.73 8.56 8.65
C SER A 27 13.48 7.35 7.73
N ALA A 28 14.14 7.32 6.58
CA ALA A 28 14.01 6.22 5.64
C ALA A 28 15.34 5.53 5.40
N ARG A 29 15.28 4.21 5.20
CA ARG A 29 16.42 3.41 4.76
C ARG A 29 15.95 2.36 3.77
N ASN A 30 16.63 2.27 2.63
CA ASN A 30 16.43 1.16 1.72
C ASN A 30 17.23 -0.06 2.19
N LEU A 31 16.56 -1.20 2.36
CA LEU A 31 17.16 -2.49 2.64
C LEU A 31 16.62 -3.51 1.65
N ASP A 32 17.50 -4.36 1.17
CA ASP A 32 17.12 -5.53 0.37
C ASP A 32 16.66 -6.63 1.34
N ILE A 33 15.34 -6.79 1.44
CA ILE A 33 14.71 -7.77 2.32
C ILE A 33 13.93 -8.73 1.44
N ALA A 34 14.16 -10.02 1.61
CA ALA A 34 13.39 -11.06 0.92
C ALA A 34 11.92 -10.96 1.31
N GLU A 35 11.05 -10.92 0.32
CA GLU A 35 9.60 -10.90 0.51
C GLU A 35 9.03 -12.30 0.32
N ILE A 36 8.15 -12.72 1.23
CA ILE A 36 7.39 -13.96 1.06
C ILE A 36 6.37 -13.80 -0.06
N GLN A 37 6.01 -14.89 -0.72
CA GLN A 37 4.93 -14.89 -1.70
C GLN A 37 3.60 -15.20 -1.01
N SER A 38 2.70 -14.23 -1.00
CA SER A 38 1.32 -14.35 -0.53
C SER A 38 0.43 -13.39 -1.32
N LEU A 39 -0.87 -13.64 -1.36
CA LEU A 39 -1.85 -12.68 -1.87
C LEU A 39 -2.23 -11.64 -0.80
N GLU A 40 -1.99 -11.97 0.48
CA GLU A 40 -2.41 -11.16 1.62
C GLU A 40 -1.33 -10.13 1.98
N VAL A 41 -1.63 -8.85 1.79
CA VAL A 41 -0.69 -7.74 2.09
C VAL A 41 -0.25 -7.71 3.56
N GLU A 42 -1.11 -8.18 4.48
CA GLU A 42 -0.78 -8.22 5.90
C GLU A 42 0.29 -9.27 6.22
N GLU A 43 0.21 -10.44 5.59
CA GLU A 43 1.21 -11.50 5.75
C GLU A 43 2.57 -11.04 5.23
N VAL A 44 2.59 -10.46 4.03
CA VAL A 44 3.84 -9.94 3.42
C VAL A 44 4.43 -8.83 4.29
N ALA A 45 3.61 -7.84 4.71
CA ALA A 45 4.08 -6.75 5.54
C ALA A 45 4.63 -7.22 6.89
N LYS A 46 3.96 -8.17 7.57
CA LYS A 46 4.44 -8.72 8.85
C LYS A 46 5.79 -9.43 8.71
N ALA A 47 5.93 -10.30 7.71
CA ALA A 47 7.19 -11.00 7.46
C ALA A 47 8.33 -10.03 7.15
N LYS A 48 8.06 -9.02 6.31
CA LYS A 48 9.01 -7.97 5.95
C LYS A 48 9.41 -7.11 7.17
N ALA A 49 8.46 -6.76 8.05
CA ALA A 49 8.74 -6.00 9.26
C ALA A 49 9.63 -6.77 10.23
N LEU A 50 9.37 -8.07 10.42
CA LEU A 50 10.18 -8.93 11.26
C LEU A 50 11.63 -9.00 10.74
N SER A 51 11.80 -9.33 9.46
CA SER A 51 13.13 -9.41 8.83
C SER A 51 13.87 -8.07 8.87
N ALA A 52 13.14 -6.96 8.69
CA ALA A 52 13.71 -5.62 8.80
C ALA A 52 14.20 -5.30 10.22
N PHE A 53 13.40 -5.65 11.24
CA PHE A 53 13.76 -5.45 12.64
C PHE A 53 15.00 -6.28 13.01
N GLU A 54 15.04 -7.55 12.62
CA GLU A 54 16.21 -8.43 12.84
C GLU A 54 17.48 -7.86 12.20
N ALA A 55 17.37 -7.28 10.99
CA ALA A 55 18.51 -6.72 10.28
C ALA A 55 19.03 -5.40 10.87
N VAL A 56 18.15 -4.61 11.52
CA VAL A 56 18.51 -3.25 12.00
C VAL A 56 18.67 -3.15 13.51
N GLY A 57 18.05 -4.03 14.29
CA GLY A 57 18.11 -4.08 15.76
C GLY A 57 17.44 -2.89 16.46
N ARG A 58 16.50 -2.20 15.78
CA ARG A 58 15.72 -1.10 16.36
C ARG A 58 14.32 -1.03 15.74
N PRO A 59 13.33 -0.36 16.39
CA PRO A 59 11.98 -0.27 15.86
C PRO A 59 11.92 0.23 14.43
N VAL A 60 11.15 -0.46 13.59
CA VAL A 60 10.97 -0.18 12.17
C VAL A 60 9.51 -0.17 11.78
N ILE A 61 9.20 0.54 10.70
CA ILE A 61 7.95 0.34 9.93
C ILE A 61 8.29 -0.08 8.51
N VAL A 62 7.40 -0.88 7.94
CA VAL A 62 7.37 -1.21 6.51
C VAL A 62 5.97 -0.98 5.98
N ASP A 63 5.81 -0.86 4.67
CA ASP A 63 4.51 -0.96 4.05
C ASP A 63 4.49 -2.02 2.95
N ASP A 64 3.32 -2.62 2.78
CA ASP A 64 2.99 -3.41 1.61
C ASP A 64 1.63 -2.99 1.06
N THR A 65 1.44 -3.15 -0.25
CA THR A 65 0.24 -2.68 -0.93
C THR A 65 -0.21 -3.70 -1.96
N GLY A 66 -1.51 -3.94 -2.00
CA GLY A 66 -2.10 -4.89 -2.93
C GLY A 66 -3.34 -4.34 -3.63
N MET A 67 -3.70 -5.01 -4.71
CA MET A 67 -4.95 -4.82 -5.44
C MET A 67 -5.60 -6.17 -5.65
N SER A 68 -6.79 -6.37 -5.10
CA SER A 68 -7.58 -7.60 -5.26
C SER A 68 -8.73 -7.34 -6.21
N ILE A 69 -8.87 -8.17 -7.25
CA ILE A 69 -9.93 -8.08 -8.26
C ILE A 69 -10.84 -9.30 -8.11
N ASP A 70 -12.14 -9.06 -7.88
CA ASP A 70 -13.10 -10.13 -7.58
C ASP A 70 -13.16 -11.20 -8.65
N SER A 71 -13.26 -10.80 -9.93
CA SER A 71 -13.35 -11.75 -11.05
C SER A 71 -12.06 -12.53 -11.30
N LEU A 72 -10.94 -12.09 -10.72
CA LEU A 72 -9.67 -12.80 -10.73
C LEU A 72 -9.37 -13.54 -9.42
N ASN A 73 -10.42 -13.80 -8.60
CA ASN A 73 -10.32 -14.48 -7.31
C ASN A 73 -9.28 -13.87 -6.36
N GLY A 74 -9.21 -12.53 -6.32
CA GLY A 74 -8.30 -11.79 -5.45
C GLY A 74 -6.94 -11.48 -6.07
N LEU A 75 -6.62 -12.04 -7.25
CA LEU A 75 -5.40 -11.64 -7.96
C LEU A 75 -5.46 -10.17 -8.41
N PRO A 76 -4.32 -9.47 -8.47
CA PRO A 76 -2.97 -9.90 -8.09
C PRO A 76 -2.69 -9.92 -6.58
N GLY A 77 -3.57 -9.38 -5.71
CA GLY A 77 -3.28 -9.28 -4.28
C GLY A 77 -2.00 -8.49 -4.01
N ALA A 78 -1.19 -8.94 -3.05
CA ALA A 78 0.11 -8.33 -2.75
C ALA A 78 1.15 -8.51 -3.88
N LEU A 79 0.92 -9.40 -4.84
CA LEU A 79 1.78 -9.56 -6.04
C LEU A 79 1.59 -8.44 -7.06
N VAL A 80 0.85 -7.38 -6.73
CA VAL A 80 0.51 -6.29 -7.68
C VAL A 80 1.74 -5.65 -8.31
N ALA A 81 2.86 -5.53 -7.62
CA ALA A 81 4.10 -5.00 -8.18
C ALA A 81 4.61 -5.87 -9.35
N CYS A 82 4.65 -7.19 -9.17
CA CYS A 82 5.05 -8.13 -10.24
C CYS A 82 4.13 -8.05 -11.46
N PHE A 83 2.80 -7.91 -11.22
CA PHE A 83 1.84 -7.75 -12.31
C PHE A 83 2.04 -6.43 -13.06
N LEU A 84 2.28 -5.34 -12.35
CA LEU A 84 2.52 -4.03 -12.95
C LEU A 84 3.84 -3.97 -13.72
N ASP A 85 4.89 -4.58 -13.20
CA ASP A 85 6.20 -4.64 -13.87
C ASP A 85 6.14 -5.49 -15.16
N SER A 86 5.39 -6.61 -15.11
CA SER A 86 5.31 -7.56 -16.24
C SER A 86 4.26 -7.17 -17.27
N LEU A 87 3.10 -6.68 -16.85
CA LEU A 87 1.93 -6.49 -17.69
C LEU A 87 1.57 -5.02 -17.91
N GLN A 88 2.03 -4.12 -17.05
CA GLN A 88 1.56 -2.75 -16.97
C GLN A 88 0.03 -2.66 -16.71
N PRO A 89 -0.55 -1.51 -16.37
CA PRO A 89 -2.02 -1.38 -16.19
C PRO A 89 -2.82 -1.90 -17.38
N ALA A 90 -2.36 -1.65 -18.60
CA ALA A 90 -3.03 -2.13 -19.81
C ALA A 90 -3.08 -3.67 -19.90
N GLY A 91 -2.08 -4.37 -19.36
CA GLY A 91 -2.09 -5.82 -19.31
C GLY A 91 -3.08 -6.38 -18.29
N ILE A 92 -3.23 -5.74 -17.15
CA ILE A 92 -4.27 -6.09 -16.16
C ILE A 92 -5.65 -5.92 -16.80
N LEU A 93 -5.88 -4.83 -17.55
CA LEU A 93 -7.14 -4.62 -18.26
C LEU A 93 -7.41 -5.69 -19.33
N ARG A 94 -6.37 -6.20 -20.01
CA ARG A 94 -6.54 -7.33 -20.95
C ARG A 94 -7.01 -8.61 -20.25
N LEU A 95 -6.52 -8.90 -19.04
CA LEU A 95 -7.03 -10.02 -18.23
C LEU A 95 -8.51 -9.84 -17.90
N MET A 96 -8.98 -8.61 -17.82
CA MET A 96 -10.36 -8.24 -17.50
C MET A 96 -11.27 -8.07 -18.72
N ALA A 97 -10.77 -8.33 -19.95
CA ALA A 97 -11.49 -7.97 -21.20
C ALA A 97 -12.89 -8.60 -21.33
N ASN A 98 -13.09 -9.80 -20.81
CA ASN A 98 -14.37 -10.51 -20.85
C ASN A 98 -15.10 -10.52 -19.49
N GLU A 99 -14.56 -9.85 -18.48
CA GLU A 99 -15.10 -9.85 -17.13
C GLU A 99 -16.13 -8.73 -16.95
N LYS A 100 -17.36 -9.12 -16.60
CA LYS A 100 -18.44 -8.17 -16.28
C LYS A 100 -18.32 -7.62 -14.85
N ASN A 101 -17.85 -8.46 -13.92
CA ASN A 101 -17.58 -8.03 -12.54
C ASN A 101 -16.24 -7.30 -12.51
N ARG A 102 -16.31 -5.98 -12.36
CA ARG A 102 -15.14 -5.12 -12.30
C ARG A 102 -14.80 -4.70 -10.87
N LYS A 103 -15.48 -5.27 -9.87
CA LYS A 103 -15.21 -4.95 -8.47
C LYS A 103 -13.78 -5.29 -8.09
N ALA A 104 -13.20 -4.39 -7.34
CA ALA A 104 -11.83 -4.52 -6.84
C ALA A 104 -11.70 -3.82 -5.49
N SER A 105 -10.68 -4.16 -4.76
CA SER A 105 -10.25 -3.43 -3.58
C SER A 105 -8.75 -3.19 -3.63
N VAL A 106 -8.32 -2.09 -3.04
CA VAL A 106 -6.91 -1.78 -2.85
C VAL A 106 -6.62 -1.67 -1.36
N SER A 107 -5.55 -2.30 -0.91
CA SER A 107 -5.19 -2.35 0.49
C SER A 107 -3.74 -1.93 0.69
N THR A 108 -3.47 -1.25 1.81
CA THR A 108 -2.12 -1.02 2.30
C THR A 108 -2.05 -1.52 3.73
N CYS A 109 -1.05 -2.33 4.04
CA CYS A 109 -0.70 -2.70 5.39
C CYS A 109 0.59 -1.99 5.78
N ILE A 110 0.55 -1.24 6.89
CA ILE A 110 1.74 -0.74 7.58
C ILE A 110 2.03 -1.69 8.72
N ALA A 111 3.18 -2.34 8.70
CA ALA A 111 3.61 -3.18 9.80
C ALA A 111 4.72 -2.47 10.61
N TYR A 112 4.58 -2.49 11.93
CA TYR A 112 5.55 -2.00 12.88
C TYR A 112 6.15 -3.19 13.61
N ALA A 113 7.47 -3.21 13.77
CA ALA A 113 8.17 -4.25 14.53
C ALA A 113 9.14 -3.63 15.53
N ASP A 114 9.12 -4.16 16.75
CA ASP A 114 10.07 -3.85 17.81
C ASP A 114 10.35 -5.09 18.66
N GLU A 115 11.02 -4.92 19.80
CA GLU A 115 11.36 -5.99 20.74
C GLU A 115 10.14 -6.71 21.35
N THR A 116 8.96 -6.11 21.29
CA THR A 116 7.71 -6.68 21.83
C THR A 116 6.95 -7.51 20.80
N GLY A 117 7.25 -7.35 19.50
CA GLY A 117 6.67 -8.12 18.42
C GLY A 117 6.37 -7.34 17.15
N VAL A 118 5.49 -7.88 16.32
CA VAL A 118 5.08 -7.31 15.04
C VAL A 118 3.60 -6.96 15.08
N PHE A 119 3.27 -5.71 14.76
CA PHE A 119 1.92 -5.17 14.77
C PHE A 119 1.56 -4.67 13.37
N ALA A 120 0.38 -5.03 12.86
CA ALA A 120 -0.08 -4.70 11.53
C ALA A 120 -1.31 -3.78 11.54
N PHE A 121 -1.33 -2.82 10.63
CA PHE A 121 -2.37 -1.80 10.50
C PHE A 121 -2.79 -1.72 9.05
N THR A 122 -3.91 -2.34 8.70
CA THR A 122 -4.40 -2.41 7.33
C THR A 122 -5.51 -1.38 7.08
N GLY A 123 -5.41 -0.68 5.97
CA GLY A 123 -6.47 0.12 5.38
C GLY A 123 -6.88 -0.46 4.04
N THR A 124 -8.17 -0.44 3.73
CA THR A 124 -8.73 -0.95 2.48
C THR A 124 -9.74 0.04 1.92
N ILE A 125 -9.72 0.22 0.62
CA ILE A 125 -10.70 0.99 -0.15
C ILE A 125 -11.28 0.07 -1.22
N HIS A 126 -12.60 0.05 -1.31
CA HIS A 126 -13.33 -0.66 -2.35
C HIS A 126 -13.57 0.24 -3.55
N GLY A 127 -13.79 -0.37 -4.70
CA GLY A 127 -14.01 0.33 -5.94
C GLY A 127 -14.14 -0.60 -7.13
N ILE A 128 -13.84 -0.10 -8.30
CA ILE A 128 -13.88 -0.86 -9.56
C ILE A 128 -12.62 -0.63 -10.39
N VAL A 129 -12.33 -1.60 -11.25
CA VAL A 129 -11.32 -1.45 -12.31
C VAL A 129 -11.93 -0.67 -13.48
N ALA A 130 -11.30 0.40 -13.92
CA ALA A 130 -11.70 1.20 -15.08
C ALA A 130 -11.62 0.39 -16.38
N ASP A 131 -12.37 0.81 -17.41
CA ASP A 131 -12.34 0.14 -18.72
C ASP A 131 -11.04 0.41 -19.50
N TYR A 132 -10.42 1.57 -19.26
CA TYR A 132 -9.15 1.98 -19.86
C TYR A 132 -8.37 2.86 -18.87
N PRO A 133 -7.03 2.97 -19.01
CA PRO A 133 -6.23 3.81 -18.14
C PRO A 133 -6.58 5.30 -18.30
N ARG A 134 -6.80 6.02 -17.21
CA ARG A 134 -7.11 7.45 -17.18
C ARG A 134 -6.25 8.18 -16.16
N GLY A 135 -5.91 9.44 -16.47
CA GLY A 135 -5.09 10.29 -15.61
C GLY A 135 -3.59 10.05 -15.77
N ALA A 136 -2.80 10.95 -15.19
CA ALA A 136 -1.34 10.92 -15.28
C ALA A 136 -0.65 11.07 -13.92
N ASN A 137 -1.42 11.26 -12.85
CA ASN A 137 -0.88 11.38 -11.51
C ASN A 137 -0.67 10.00 -10.85
N GLY A 138 0.07 9.98 -9.76
CA GLY A 138 0.24 8.75 -8.99
C GLY A 138 1.22 7.76 -9.60
N PHE A 139 0.98 6.48 -9.38
CA PHE A 139 1.83 5.37 -9.82
C PHE A 139 1.08 4.02 -9.75
N GLY A 140 1.69 3.00 -10.34
CA GLY A 140 1.17 1.63 -10.25
C GLY A 140 -0.20 1.48 -10.91
N TYR A 141 -1.19 1.04 -10.17
CA TYR A 141 -2.57 0.82 -10.64
C TYR A 141 -3.47 2.07 -10.57
N ASP A 142 -2.95 3.22 -10.16
CA ASP A 142 -3.74 4.44 -9.95
C ASP A 142 -4.56 4.84 -11.19
N SER A 143 -4.04 4.58 -12.39
CA SER A 143 -4.73 4.91 -13.66
C SER A 143 -5.91 4.00 -13.99
N ILE A 144 -6.06 2.87 -13.29
CA ILE A 144 -7.12 1.89 -13.55
C ILE A 144 -8.01 1.60 -12.35
N PHE A 145 -7.82 2.24 -11.21
CA PHE A 145 -8.66 2.05 -10.03
C PHE A 145 -9.53 3.27 -9.76
N ILE A 146 -10.85 3.06 -9.70
CA ILE A 146 -11.87 4.06 -9.38
C ILE A 146 -12.44 3.70 -8.01
N PRO A 147 -12.23 4.51 -6.96
CA PRO A 147 -12.78 4.24 -5.63
C PRO A 147 -14.30 4.42 -5.60
N ASP A 148 -14.98 3.66 -4.74
CA ASP A 148 -16.42 3.78 -4.56
C ASP A 148 -16.84 5.21 -4.22
N GLY A 149 -17.91 5.67 -4.85
CA GLY A 149 -18.44 7.03 -4.68
C GLY A 149 -17.75 8.10 -5.55
N TYR A 150 -16.82 7.70 -6.43
CA TYR A 150 -16.11 8.59 -7.35
C TYR A 150 -16.24 8.12 -8.79
N ASP A 151 -16.14 9.06 -9.74
CA ASP A 151 -16.08 8.79 -11.19
C ASP A 151 -14.65 8.89 -11.74
N LYS A 152 -13.71 9.37 -10.92
CA LYS A 152 -12.30 9.56 -11.25
C LYS A 152 -11.46 8.38 -10.81
N THR A 153 -10.47 8.00 -11.61
CA THR A 153 -9.40 7.12 -11.13
C THR A 153 -8.48 7.86 -10.13
N TYR A 154 -7.71 7.13 -9.34
CA TYR A 154 -6.71 7.76 -8.49
C TYR A 154 -5.71 8.63 -9.27
N ALA A 155 -5.38 8.27 -10.51
CA ALA A 155 -4.48 9.05 -11.36
C ALA A 155 -5.12 10.33 -11.96
N GLU A 156 -6.43 10.48 -11.88
CA GLU A 156 -7.15 11.72 -12.24
C GLU A 156 -7.33 12.66 -11.04
N MET A 157 -6.98 12.21 -9.83
CA MET A 157 -7.04 13.00 -8.61
C MET A 157 -5.74 13.75 -8.35
N THR A 158 -5.81 14.86 -7.62
CA THR A 158 -4.60 15.46 -7.04
C THR A 158 -4.06 14.57 -5.91
N SER A 159 -2.82 14.80 -5.50
CA SER A 159 -2.24 14.07 -4.37
C SER A 159 -3.02 14.28 -3.08
N GLU A 160 -3.54 15.49 -2.87
CA GLU A 160 -4.37 15.87 -1.72
C GLU A 160 -5.69 15.11 -1.75
N GLU A 161 -6.42 15.14 -2.88
CA GLU A 161 -7.70 14.42 -3.07
C GLU A 161 -7.51 12.93 -2.79
N LYS A 162 -6.48 12.30 -3.39
CA LYS A 162 -6.17 10.88 -3.20
C LYS A 162 -5.82 10.57 -1.73
N ASN A 163 -4.98 11.39 -1.10
CA ASN A 163 -4.56 11.18 0.28
C ASN A 163 -5.73 11.22 1.27
N GLU A 164 -6.76 12.05 1.00
CA GLU A 164 -7.95 12.11 1.88
C GLU A 164 -8.73 10.79 1.95
N ILE A 165 -8.71 10.00 0.90
CA ILE A 165 -9.52 8.79 0.75
C ILE A 165 -8.66 7.52 0.58
N SER A 166 -7.34 7.59 0.78
CA SER A 166 -6.47 6.46 0.48
C SER A 166 -6.46 5.40 1.60
N MET A 167 -6.28 4.14 1.19
CA MET A 167 -6.04 3.01 2.09
C MET A 167 -4.82 3.25 2.97
N ARG A 168 -3.78 3.91 2.46
CA ARG A 168 -2.57 4.25 3.23
C ARG A 168 -2.87 5.22 4.37
N LYS A 169 -3.72 6.24 4.15
CA LYS A 169 -4.16 7.15 5.22
C LYS A 169 -4.84 6.37 6.35
N ILE A 170 -5.74 5.45 6.02
CA ILE A 170 -6.44 4.62 7.02
C ILE A 170 -5.42 3.82 7.85
N ALA A 171 -4.48 3.15 7.20
CA ALA A 171 -3.45 2.35 7.86
C ALA A 171 -2.54 3.23 8.74
N LEU A 172 -2.08 4.35 8.24
CA LEU A 172 -1.19 5.28 8.95
C LEU A 172 -1.85 5.92 10.17
N LEU A 173 -3.13 6.24 10.11
CA LEU A 173 -3.85 6.76 11.28
C LEU A 173 -4.02 5.71 12.39
N LYS A 174 -4.17 4.43 12.02
CA LYS A 174 -4.16 3.31 12.99
C LYS A 174 -2.78 3.16 13.64
N LEU A 175 -1.71 3.15 12.84
CA LEU A 175 -0.33 3.15 13.33
C LEU A 175 -0.06 4.33 14.28
N LYS A 176 -0.44 5.55 13.88
CA LYS A 176 -0.24 6.75 14.71
C LYS A 176 -0.90 6.62 16.08
N ARG A 177 -2.14 6.14 16.13
CA ARG A 177 -2.84 5.88 17.41
C ARG A 177 -2.09 4.89 18.28
N PHE A 178 -1.60 3.81 17.69
CA PHE A 178 -0.83 2.80 18.40
C PHE A 178 0.44 3.38 19.02
N ILE A 179 1.23 4.13 18.23
CA ILE A 179 2.50 4.74 18.70
C ILE A 179 2.28 5.79 19.81
N LEU A 180 1.21 6.57 19.71
CA LEU A 180 0.91 7.60 20.72
C LEU A 180 0.37 7.04 22.03
N ASN A 181 -0.06 5.77 22.04
CA ASN A 181 -0.59 5.08 23.23
C ASN A 181 0.45 4.13 23.88
N GLN A 182 1.67 4.07 23.36
CA GLN A 182 2.83 3.41 23.98
C GLN A 182 3.56 4.38 24.94
#